data_2604ed97c344d2bb7bc80bfdcf95e047
#
_entry.id   2604ed97c344d2bb7bc80bfdcf95e047
#
_cell.length_a   1.000
_cell.length_b   1.000
_cell.length_c   1.000
_cell.angle_alpha   90.00
_cell.angle_beta   90.00
_cell.angle_gamma   90.00
#
_symmetry.space_group_name_H-M   'P 1'
#
loop_
_entity.id
_entity.type
_entity.pdbx_description
1 polymer ?
#
loop_
_entity_poly.entity_id
_entity_poly.type
_entity_poly.pdbx_seq_one_letter_code
_entity_poly.pdbx_strand_id
1 'polypeptide(L)'
;MKRAILLTWDVEEYDAPADFGARPLPDGGLSRGVAIWRQWLEISARWKIPGTVFVTARLAEAAPDLLRETGQRGHEVASHAWSHEPNVDLQLAKSRGRITELAGAAVVGFRSPRLRLVPLQEVRSAGYRYDASSNPAIVPGRYWRIAQKRKPHLDSGIWEVPASVIPLIRFPLFWASFHLLPLPLYLAACRLLMAWDGLLTLYFHPWELSELREKEIPFWIRRRSKARRIERMNTLISCLGEYGEFRTVRDYLGV
;
A
#
# COMPACT_ATOMS: atom_id res chain seq x y z
N MET A 1 4.98 -24.80 2.09
CA MET A 1 3.98 -23.76 2.40
C MET A 1 3.33 -23.30 1.09
N LYS A 2 2.02 -23.04 1.09
CA LYS A 2 1.36 -22.39 -0.07
C LYS A 2 2.00 -21.02 -0.30
N ARG A 3 2.18 -20.63 -1.57
CA ARG A 3 2.67 -19.30 -1.94
C ARG A 3 1.70 -18.24 -1.47
N ALA A 4 2.21 -17.14 -0.89
CA ALA A 4 1.37 -16.07 -0.35
C ALA A 4 1.49 -14.77 -1.17
N ILE A 5 0.37 -14.06 -1.30
CA ILE A 5 0.29 -12.75 -1.95
C ILE A 5 -0.27 -11.77 -0.94
N LEU A 6 0.53 -10.78 -0.57
CA LEU A 6 0.16 -9.67 0.28
C LEU A 6 -0.14 -8.46 -0.64
N LEU A 7 -1.41 -8.30 -0.99
CA LEU A 7 -1.86 -7.14 -1.75
C LEU A 7 -2.23 -6.03 -0.76
N THR A 8 -1.52 -4.91 -0.84
CA THR A 8 -1.68 -3.83 0.12
C THR A 8 -2.06 -2.52 -0.58
N TRP A 9 -2.80 -1.67 0.13
CA TRP A 9 -3.34 -0.41 -0.38
C TRP A 9 -3.04 0.72 0.60
N ASP A 10 -2.48 1.81 0.08
CA ASP A 10 -2.26 3.02 0.85
C ASP A 10 -3.43 3.98 0.56
N VAL A 11 -4.31 4.12 1.55
CA VAL A 11 -5.53 4.93 1.51
C VAL A 11 -5.25 6.24 2.25
N GLU A 12 -5.11 7.29 1.48
CA GLU A 12 -4.54 8.56 1.92
C GLU A 12 -5.29 9.75 1.31
N GLU A 13 -5.03 10.93 1.79
CA GLU A 13 -5.44 12.17 1.17
C GLU A 13 -4.92 12.21 -0.27
N TYR A 14 -5.74 12.73 -1.20
CA TYR A 14 -5.34 12.80 -2.60
C TYR A 14 -4.37 13.94 -2.85
N ASP A 15 -3.11 13.72 -2.52
CA ASP A 15 -2.01 14.67 -2.74
C ASP A 15 -1.01 14.22 -3.82
N ALA A 16 -1.25 13.08 -4.47
CA ALA A 16 -0.40 12.54 -5.51
C ALA A 16 0.02 13.56 -6.59
N PRO A 17 -0.84 14.47 -7.09
CA PRO A 17 -0.39 15.48 -8.04
C PRO A 17 0.65 16.45 -7.47
N ALA A 18 0.63 16.72 -6.16
CA ALA A 18 1.60 17.59 -5.51
C ALA A 18 3.01 16.97 -5.49
N ASP A 19 3.11 15.66 -5.41
CA ASP A 19 4.39 14.94 -5.54
C ASP A 19 5.04 15.13 -6.93
N PHE A 20 4.26 15.58 -7.90
CA PHE A 20 4.70 15.89 -9.27
C PHE A 20 4.65 17.39 -9.59
N GLY A 21 4.56 18.26 -8.58
CA GLY A 21 4.69 19.70 -8.74
C GLY A 21 3.36 20.47 -8.91
N ALA A 22 2.21 19.82 -8.74
CA ALA A 22 0.93 20.53 -8.69
C ALA A 22 0.79 21.30 -7.37
N ARG A 23 -0.07 22.32 -7.38
CA ARG A 23 -0.47 22.97 -6.13
C ARG A 23 -1.33 22.03 -5.29
N PRO A 24 -1.10 21.96 -3.97
CA PRO A 24 -1.97 21.21 -3.07
C PRO A 24 -3.43 21.66 -3.20
N LEU A 25 -4.37 20.73 -3.05
CA LEU A 25 -5.78 21.04 -2.97
C LEU A 25 -6.10 21.84 -1.68
N PRO A 26 -7.14 22.68 -1.67
CA PRO A 26 -7.45 23.56 -0.52
C PRO A 26 -7.63 22.82 0.81
N ASP A 27 -8.22 21.62 0.77
CA ASP A 27 -8.43 20.74 1.94
C ASP A 27 -7.30 19.69 2.13
N GLY A 28 -6.17 19.87 1.44
CA GLY A 28 -5.09 18.89 1.42
C GLY A 28 -5.47 17.58 0.72
N GLY A 29 -6.52 17.59 -0.10
CA GLY A 29 -6.97 16.40 -0.82
C GLY A 29 -7.90 15.47 -0.03
N LEU A 30 -8.34 15.88 1.17
CA LEU A 30 -9.14 15.05 2.07
C LEU A 30 -10.47 14.60 1.44
N SER A 31 -11.29 15.53 0.97
CA SER A 31 -12.60 15.20 0.39
C SER A 31 -12.49 14.29 -0.84
N ARG A 32 -11.47 14.53 -1.65
CA ARG A 32 -11.20 13.69 -2.81
C ARG A 32 -10.67 12.31 -2.43
N GLY A 33 -9.82 12.22 -1.41
CA GLY A 33 -9.35 10.96 -0.84
C GLY A 33 -10.51 10.08 -0.35
N VAL A 34 -11.48 10.67 0.37
CA VAL A 34 -12.70 9.97 0.81
C VAL A 34 -13.52 9.45 -0.39
N ALA A 35 -13.71 10.27 -1.42
CA ALA A 35 -14.45 9.87 -2.61
C ALA A 35 -13.75 8.72 -3.37
N ILE A 36 -12.43 8.79 -3.47
CA ILE A 36 -11.59 7.74 -4.09
C ILE A 36 -11.65 6.46 -3.28
N TRP A 37 -11.57 6.52 -1.96
CA TRP A 37 -11.67 5.36 -1.07
C TRP A 37 -13.03 4.65 -1.24
N ARG A 38 -14.12 5.39 -1.21
CA ARG A 38 -15.48 4.85 -1.44
C ARG A 38 -15.55 4.10 -2.78
N GLN A 39 -15.07 4.73 -3.84
CA GLN A 39 -15.04 4.12 -5.17
C GLN A 39 -14.18 2.85 -5.21
N TRP A 40 -13.03 2.87 -4.54
CA TRP A 40 -12.16 1.70 -4.45
C TRP A 40 -12.83 0.54 -3.72
N LEU A 41 -13.57 0.78 -2.65
CA LEU A 41 -14.33 -0.25 -1.94
C LEU A 41 -15.36 -0.94 -2.86
N GLU A 42 -16.03 -0.19 -3.73
CA GLU A 42 -16.95 -0.76 -4.72
C GLU A 42 -16.23 -1.61 -5.78
N ILE A 43 -15.06 -1.16 -6.22
CA ILE A 43 -14.24 -1.90 -7.19
C ILE A 43 -13.70 -3.17 -6.55
N SER A 44 -13.10 -3.09 -5.38
CA SER A 44 -12.44 -4.20 -4.68
C SER A 44 -13.41 -5.30 -4.25
N ALA A 45 -14.67 -4.98 -3.98
CA ALA A 45 -15.70 -5.97 -3.65
C ALA A 45 -15.84 -7.08 -4.71
N ARG A 46 -15.52 -6.77 -5.97
CA ARG A 46 -15.60 -7.73 -7.08
C ARG A 46 -14.49 -8.77 -7.05
N TRP A 47 -13.38 -8.46 -6.41
CA TRP A 47 -12.20 -9.34 -6.36
C TRP A 47 -12.36 -10.48 -5.36
N LYS A 48 -13.17 -10.29 -4.31
CA LYS A 48 -13.43 -11.29 -3.25
C LYS A 48 -12.14 -11.85 -2.63
N ILE A 49 -11.14 -11.00 -2.46
CA ILE A 49 -9.86 -11.34 -1.86
C ILE A 49 -9.59 -10.42 -0.67
N PRO A 50 -8.92 -10.91 0.38
CA PRO A 50 -8.43 -10.05 1.46
C PRO A 50 -7.24 -9.20 0.99
N GLY A 51 -7.00 -8.11 1.67
CA GLY A 51 -5.83 -7.26 1.49
C GLY A 51 -5.60 -6.45 2.76
N THR A 52 -4.42 -5.81 2.86
CA THR A 52 -4.13 -4.90 3.96
C THR A 52 -4.26 -3.46 3.48
N VAL A 53 -5.03 -2.67 4.21
CA VAL A 53 -5.37 -1.28 3.87
C VAL A 53 -4.74 -0.37 4.93
N PHE A 54 -3.68 0.34 4.54
CA PHE A 54 -3.02 1.34 5.37
C PHE A 54 -3.75 2.67 5.20
N VAL A 55 -4.38 3.18 6.26
CA VAL A 55 -5.22 4.38 6.22
C VAL A 55 -4.61 5.47 7.09
N THR A 56 -4.60 6.72 6.61
CA THR A 56 -4.23 7.86 7.45
C THR A 56 -5.33 8.13 8.50
N ALA A 57 -4.93 8.52 9.72
CA ALA A 57 -5.90 8.78 10.79
C ALA A 57 -6.84 9.95 10.42
N ARG A 58 -6.33 10.95 9.74
CA ARG A 58 -7.11 12.10 9.26
C ARG A 58 -8.21 11.68 8.28
N LEU A 59 -7.90 10.77 7.35
CA LEU A 59 -8.90 10.23 6.42
C LEU A 59 -9.90 9.32 7.13
N ALA A 60 -9.44 8.52 8.09
CA ALA A 60 -10.30 7.68 8.93
C ALA A 60 -11.31 8.52 9.75
N GLU A 61 -10.89 9.67 10.28
CA GLU A 61 -11.80 10.62 10.97
C GLU A 61 -12.84 11.23 10.03
N ALA A 62 -12.46 11.53 8.80
CA ALA A 62 -13.37 12.10 7.81
C ALA A 62 -14.41 11.09 7.28
N ALA A 63 -14.12 9.79 7.36
CA ALA A 63 -14.99 8.74 6.85
C ALA A 63 -14.94 7.46 7.70
N PRO A 64 -15.37 7.51 8.98
CA PRO A 64 -15.30 6.37 9.89
C PRO A 64 -16.17 5.19 9.42
N ASP A 65 -17.21 5.46 8.65
CA ASP A 65 -18.05 4.40 8.10
C ASP A 65 -17.32 3.58 7.02
N LEU A 66 -16.55 4.24 6.15
CA LEU A 66 -15.72 3.55 5.17
C LEU A 66 -14.61 2.73 5.84
N LEU A 67 -14.07 3.23 6.96
CA LEU A 67 -13.07 2.49 7.72
C LEU A 67 -13.65 1.17 8.26
N ARG A 68 -14.83 1.22 8.90
CA ARG A 68 -15.51 0.02 9.39
C ARG A 68 -15.92 -0.92 8.27
N GLU A 69 -16.46 -0.37 7.18
CA GLU A 69 -16.81 -1.13 5.99
C GLU A 69 -15.60 -1.86 5.39
N THR A 70 -14.42 -1.23 5.38
CA THR A 70 -13.17 -1.87 4.93
C THR A 70 -12.89 -3.14 5.73
N GLY A 71 -12.98 -3.10 7.05
CA GLY A 71 -12.83 -4.28 7.91
C GLY A 71 -13.93 -5.33 7.71
N GLN A 72 -15.19 -4.91 7.61
CA GLN A 72 -16.34 -5.80 7.39
C GLN A 72 -16.26 -6.55 6.04
N ARG A 73 -15.57 -5.99 5.06
CA ARG A 73 -15.33 -6.64 3.76
C ARG A 73 -14.14 -7.62 3.77
N GLY A 74 -13.56 -7.89 4.96
CA GLY A 74 -12.47 -8.86 5.14
C GLY A 74 -11.07 -8.31 4.85
N HIS A 75 -10.92 -6.99 4.73
CA HIS A 75 -9.60 -6.39 4.67
C HIS A 75 -9.05 -6.12 6.07
N GLU A 76 -7.73 -6.24 6.23
CA GLU A 76 -7.05 -5.72 7.40
C GLU A 76 -6.97 -4.20 7.32
N VAL A 77 -7.37 -3.51 8.40
CA VAL A 77 -7.11 -2.09 8.58
C VAL A 77 -5.79 -1.92 9.33
N ALA A 78 -4.88 -1.15 8.74
CA ALA A 78 -3.57 -0.81 9.28
C ALA A 78 -3.36 0.71 9.23
N SER A 79 -2.33 1.21 9.90
CA SER A 79 -2.07 2.65 10.02
C SER A 79 -1.13 3.17 8.94
N HIS A 80 -1.49 4.29 8.31
CA HIS A 80 -0.63 5.09 7.43
C HIS A 80 -0.25 6.43 8.07
N ALA A 81 0.10 6.42 9.36
CA ALA A 81 0.37 7.60 10.19
C ALA A 81 -0.86 8.53 10.34
N TRP A 82 -0.62 9.79 10.75
CA TRP A 82 -1.70 10.75 10.97
C TRP A 82 -2.24 11.32 9.65
N SER A 83 -1.36 11.79 8.78
CA SER A 83 -1.69 12.32 7.45
C SER A 83 -0.57 12.04 6.46
N HIS A 84 -0.88 12.19 5.16
CA HIS A 84 0.09 12.01 4.08
C HIS A 84 0.87 13.30 3.74
N GLU A 85 0.69 14.39 4.48
CA GLU A 85 1.37 15.65 4.26
C GLU A 85 2.90 15.50 4.35
N PRO A 86 3.68 16.17 3.48
CA PRO A 86 5.14 16.13 3.54
C PRO A 86 5.67 16.69 4.86
N ASN A 87 6.72 16.08 5.43
CA ASN A 87 7.46 16.56 6.60
C ASN A 87 6.63 16.70 7.90
N VAL A 88 5.46 16.12 7.96
CA VAL A 88 4.63 16.09 9.18
C VAL A 88 5.13 15.03 10.15
N ASP A 89 4.95 15.28 11.44
CA ASP A 89 5.11 14.28 12.49
C ASP A 89 4.13 13.12 12.25
N LEU A 90 4.64 11.91 12.27
CA LEU A 90 3.83 10.70 12.01
C LEU A 90 2.81 10.41 13.11
N GLN A 91 3.02 10.95 14.32
CA GLN A 91 2.14 10.77 15.48
C GLN A 91 1.77 9.29 15.68
N LEU A 92 2.76 8.40 15.66
CA LEU A 92 2.61 6.94 15.58
C LEU A 92 1.58 6.37 16.57
N ALA A 93 1.75 6.63 17.87
CA ALA A 93 0.87 6.11 18.89
C ALA A 93 -0.54 6.73 18.80
N LYS A 94 -0.63 8.03 18.51
CA LYS A 94 -1.90 8.76 18.38
C LYS A 94 -2.68 8.27 17.16
N SER A 95 -2.04 8.13 16.01
CA SER A 95 -2.69 7.62 14.79
C SER A 95 -3.18 6.19 14.97
N ARG A 96 -2.35 5.32 15.57
CA ARG A 96 -2.76 3.96 15.91
C ARG A 96 -4.00 3.92 16.82
N GLY A 97 -3.95 4.67 17.92
CA GLY A 97 -5.06 4.74 18.88
C GLY A 97 -6.35 5.22 18.22
N ARG A 98 -6.26 6.27 17.41
CA ARG A 98 -7.43 6.84 16.75
C ARG A 98 -8.05 5.91 15.72
N ILE A 99 -7.22 5.28 14.88
CA ILE A 99 -7.73 4.31 13.88
C ILE A 99 -8.33 3.08 14.59
N THR A 100 -7.71 2.59 15.66
CA THR A 100 -8.23 1.48 16.47
C THR A 100 -9.63 1.81 17.04
N GLU A 101 -9.79 2.99 17.62
CA GLU A 101 -11.08 3.46 18.15
C GLU A 101 -12.16 3.50 17.06
N LEU A 102 -11.86 4.12 15.92
CA LEU A 102 -12.82 4.30 14.83
C LEU A 102 -13.17 2.99 14.12
N ALA A 103 -12.20 2.08 13.98
CA ALA A 103 -12.39 0.77 13.36
C ALA A 103 -13.10 -0.23 14.26
N GLY A 104 -13.07 -0.04 15.59
CA GLY A 104 -13.56 -1.01 16.57
C GLY A 104 -12.74 -2.31 16.60
N ALA A 105 -11.53 -2.31 16.07
CA ALA A 105 -10.64 -3.46 15.97
C ALA A 105 -9.17 -3.04 16.15
N ALA A 106 -8.34 -3.92 16.72
CA ALA A 106 -6.95 -3.62 16.98
C ALA A 106 -6.15 -3.38 15.68
N VAL A 107 -5.50 -2.24 15.58
CA VAL A 107 -4.56 -1.89 14.52
C VAL A 107 -3.16 -2.34 14.95
N VAL A 108 -2.58 -3.28 14.22
CA VAL A 108 -1.27 -3.87 14.55
C VAL A 108 -0.18 -3.55 13.52
N GLY A 109 -0.57 -3.10 12.34
CA GLY A 109 0.32 -2.80 11.23
C GLY A 109 0.54 -1.32 11.01
N PHE A 110 1.73 -1.00 10.52
CA PHE A 110 2.12 0.35 10.15
C PHE A 110 2.81 0.38 8.79
N ARG A 111 2.56 1.43 8.03
CA ARG A 111 3.36 1.85 6.87
C ARG A 111 3.52 3.36 6.91
N SER A 112 4.75 3.84 6.78
CA SER A 112 5.04 5.26 6.73
C SER A 112 4.66 5.87 5.38
N PRO A 113 4.01 7.04 5.34
CA PRO A 113 3.82 7.82 4.13
C PRO A 113 5.11 7.95 3.33
N ARG A 114 5.01 7.82 2.01
CA ARG A 114 6.15 7.87 1.07
C ARG A 114 7.27 6.88 1.38
N LEU A 115 6.97 5.82 2.15
CA LEU A 115 7.95 4.81 2.60
C LEU A 115 9.17 5.45 3.30
N ARG A 116 8.93 6.50 4.10
CA ARG A 116 9.94 7.10 4.96
C ARG A 116 10.37 6.09 6.00
N LEU A 117 11.66 5.84 6.11
CA LEU A 117 12.17 4.92 7.13
C LEU A 117 12.03 5.55 8.52
N VAL A 118 11.51 4.76 9.44
CA VAL A 118 11.35 5.09 10.86
C VAL A 118 12.10 4.04 11.66
N PRO A 119 12.80 4.42 12.75
CA PRO A 119 13.41 3.43 13.62
C PRO A 119 12.38 2.41 14.12
N LEU A 120 12.64 1.12 13.89
CA LEU A 120 11.71 0.06 14.24
C LEU A 120 11.36 0.04 15.73
N GLN A 121 12.25 0.49 16.60
CA GLN A 121 11.98 0.64 18.03
C GLN A 121 10.89 1.68 18.31
N GLU A 122 10.83 2.79 17.56
CA GLU A 122 9.78 3.80 17.70
C GLU A 122 8.43 3.23 17.25
N VAL A 123 8.40 2.52 16.13
CA VAL A 123 7.19 1.86 15.63
C VAL A 123 6.67 0.84 16.65
N ARG A 124 7.58 0.02 17.20
CA ARG A 124 7.25 -0.94 18.25
C ARG A 124 6.74 -0.27 19.53
N SER A 125 7.40 0.80 19.99
CA SER A 125 7.01 1.55 21.19
C SER A 125 5.63 2.19 21.05
N ALA A 126 5.21 2.53 19.83
CA ALA A 126 3.86 2.98 19.53
C ALA A 126 2.82 1.84 19.56
N GLY A 127 3.24 0.59 19.77
CA GLY A 127 2.38 -0.58 19.93
C GLY A 127 2.05 -1.33 18.64
N TYR A 128 2.72 -1.04 17.53
CA TYR A 128 2.62 -1.83 16.31
C TYR A 128 3.38 -3.15 16.43
N ARG A 129 2.95 -4.15 15.67
CA ARG A 129 3.58 -5.47 15.61
C ARG A 129 4.35 -5.70 14.31
N TYR A 130 4.05 -4.93 13.28
CA TYR A 130 4.82 -4.93 12.04
C TYR A 130 4.91 -3.54 11.41
N ASP A 131 6.02 -3.32 10.68
CA ASP A 131 6.26 -2.20 9.79
C ASP A 131 6.36 -2.68 8.33
N ALA A 132 5.67 -2.02 7.42
CA ALA A 132 5.71 -2.32 5.98
C ALA A 132 6.25 -1.14 5.15
N SER A 133 7.11 -0.31 5.75
CA SER A 133 7.69 0.88 5.10
C SER A 133 8.94 0.58 4.27
N SER A 134 9.51 -0.62 4.40
CA SER A 134 10.74 -0.97 3.70
C SER A 134 10.48 -1.29 2.23
N ASN A 135 11.25 -0.66 1.34
CA ASN A 135 11.31 -1.00 -0.07
C ASN A 135 12.78 -1.17 -0.46
N PRO A 136 13.32 -2.40 -0.45
CA PRO A 136 14.74 -2.69 -0.65
C PRO A 136 15.16 -2.58 -2.12
N ALA A 137 14.73 -1.52 -2.79
CA ALA A 137 14.91 -1.27 -4.20
C ALA A 137 16.07 -0.33 -4.51
N ILE A 138 16.48 -0.36 -5.77
CA ILE A 138 17.28 0.68 -6.38
C ILE A 138 16.33 1.50 -7.28
N VAL A 139 16.10 2.76 -6.91
CA VAL A 139 15.33 3.72 -7.71
C VAL A 139 16.23 4.94 -7.95
N PRO A 140 16.82 5.07 -9.15
CA PRO A 140 17.70 6.19 -9.47
C PRO A 140 17.07 7.55 -9.15
N GLY A 141 17.82 8.42 -8.47
CA GLY A 141 17.34 9.74 -8.05
C GLY A 141 16.42 9.76 -6.83
N ARG A 142 15.99 8.60 -6.31
CA ARG A 142 15.09 8.55 -5.15
C ARG A 142 15.70 7.83 -3.95
N TYR A 143 16.17 6.61 -4.10
CA TYR A 143 16.85 5.86 -3.03
C TYR A 143 17.66 4.66 -3.55
N TRP A 144 18.64 4.27 -2.74
CA TRP A 144 19.53 3.15 -2.96
C TRP A 144 19.53 2.28 -1.72
N ARG A 145 18.62 1.28 -1.67
CA ARG A 145 18.40 0.48 -0.46
C ARG A 145 18.78 -1.00 -0.66
N ILE A 146 19.88 -1.24 -1.36
CA ILE A 146 20.32 -2.60 -1.71
C ILE A 146 20.67 -3.47 -0.50
N ALA A 147 21.12 -2.86 0.59
CA ALA A 147 21.51 -3.58 1.80
C ALA A 147 20.32 -4.10 2.65
N GLN A 148 19.10 -3.58 2.41
CA GLN A 148 17.93 -4.01 3.16
C GLN A 148 17.52 -5.43 2.79
N LYS A 149 16.98 -6.18 3.78
CA LYS A 149 16.45 -7.51 3.55
C LYS A 149 15.22 -7.47 2.66
N ARG A 150 15.03 -8.50 1.83
CA ARG A 150 13.93 -8.58 0.84
C ARG A 150 12.71 -9.35 1.33
N LYS A 151 12.84 -10.10 2.40
CA LYS A 151 11.77 -10.96 2.95
C LYS A 151 11.37 -10.48 4.33
N PRO A 152 10.12 -10.75 4.75
CA PRO A 152 9.71 -10.48 6.11
C PRO A 152 10.68 -11.09 7.12
N HIS A 153 11.04 -10.31 8.10
CA HIS A 153 11.98 -10.70 9.14
C HIS A 153 11.68 -9.96 10.45
N LEU A 154 12.06 -10.58 11.54
CA LEU A 154 11.99 -9.97 12.85
C LEU A 154 13.26 -9.13 13.08
N ASP A 155 13.08 -7.89 13.48
CA ASP A 155 14.14 -6.98 13.88
C ASP A 155 13.63 -6.12 15.04
N SER A 156 14.49 -5.91 16.06
CA SER A 156 14.15 -5.13 17.25
C SER A 156 12.83 -5.53 17.92
N GLY A 157 12.42 -6.80 17.77
CA GLY A 157 11.19 -7.36 18.35
C GLY A 157 9.89 -6.94 17.61
N ILE A 158 10.01 -6.47 16.38
CA ILE A 158 8.89 -6.16 15.47
C ILE A 158 9.16 -6.77 14.09
N TRP A 159 8.12 -7.16 13.38
CA TRP A 159 8.25 -7.63 12.00
C TRP A 159 8.48 -6.46 11.04
N GLU A 160 9.48 -6.55 10.18
CA GLU A 160 9.61 -5.71 8.98
C GLU A 160 9.14 -6.51 7.77
N VAL A 161 8.20 -5.94 6.99
CA VAL A 161 7.57 -6.57 5.82
C VAL A 161 7.90 -5.75 4.57
N PRO A 162 9.01 -6.04 3.88
CA PRO A 162 9.44 -5.27 2.74
C PRO A 162 8.51 -5.44 1.52
N ALA A 163 8.40 -4.38 0.71
CA ALA A 163 7.84 -4.48 -0.63
C ALA A 163 8.71 -5.40 -1.51
N SER A 164 8.07 -6.10 -2.42
CA SER A 164 8.75 -7.06 -3.29
C SER A 164 9.66 -6.38 -4.31
N VAL A 165 10.88 -6.91 -4.42
CA VAL A 165 11.86 -6.52 -5.43
C VAL A 165 12.44 -7.75 -6.12
N ILE A 166 12.74 -7.65 -7.41
CA ILE A 166 13.41 -8.73 -8.16
C ILE A 166 14.80 -8.95 -7.54
N PRO A 167 15.16 -10.19 -7.18
CA PRO A 167 16.49 -10.53 -6.67
C PRO A 167 17.60 -10.01 -7.60
N LEU A 168 18.78 -9.76 -7.05
CA LEU A 168 19.98 -9.28 -7.70
C LEU A 168 19.87 -7.84 -8.22
N ILE A 169 18.95 -7.54 -9.14
CA ILE A 169 18.80 -6.21 -9.75
C ILE A 169 18.01 -5.21 -8.88
N ARG A 170 17.35 -5.70 -7.82
CA ARG A 170 16.57 -4.88 -6.89
C ARG A 170 15.51 -3.99 -7.55
N PHE A 171 15.01 -4.41 -8.72
CA PHE A 171 13.92 -3.72 -9.40
C PHE A 171 12.61 -3.91 -8.62
N PRO A 172 11.92 -2.83 -8.23
CA PRO A 172 10.73 -2.93 -7.39
C PRO A 172 9.49 -3.37 -8.17
N LEU A 173 8.73 -4.30 -7.58
CA LEU A 173 7.41 -4.68 -8.06
C LEU A 173 6.35 -3.96 -7.23
N PHE A 174 5.90 -2.81 -7.72
CA PHE A 174 4.98 -1.92 -7.02
C PHE A 174 4.14 -1.12 -8.03
N TRP A 175 3.30 -0.22 -7.53
CA TRP A 175 2.39 0.57 -8.36
C TRP A 175 3.05 1.25 -9.57
N ALA A 176 4.21 1.89 -9.40
CA ALA A 176 4.87 2.60 -10.50
C ALA A 176 5.34 1.64 -11.60
N SER A 177 6.01 0.54 -11.24
CA SER A 177 6.44 -0.47 -12.21
C SER A 177 5.25 -1.17 -12.86
N PHE A 178 4.14 -1.35 -12.14
CA PHE A 178 2.90 -1.87 -12.70
C PHE A 178 2.36 -0.96 -13.83
N HIS A 179 2.37 0.35 -13.66
CA HIS A 179 1.92 1.27 -14.70
C HIS A 179 2.93 1.44 -15.85
N LEU A 180 4.21 1.35 -15.55
CA LEU A 180 5.30 1.55 -16.51
C LEU A 180 5.44 0.36 -17.47
N LEU A 181 5.51 -0.86 -16.96
CA LEU A 181 5.81 -2.07 -17.73
C LEU A 181 4.57 -2.58 -18.51
N PRO A 182 4.77 -3.28 -19.65
CA PRO A 182 3.73 -4.14 -20.22
C PRO A 182 3.25 -5.17 -19.20
N LEU A 183 1.93 -5.42 -19.15
CA LEU A 183 1.36 -6.34 -18.13
C LEU A 183 1.94 -7.76 -18.18
N PRO A 184 2.16 -8.37 -19.36
CA PRO A 184 2.77 -9.71 -19.41
C PRO A 184 4.16 -9.74 -18.77
N LEU A 185 4.96 -8.70 -18.96
CA LEU A 185 6.29 -8.60 -18.36
C LEU A 185 6.21 -8.42 -16.83
N TYR A 186 5.31 -7.58 -16.35
CA TYR A 186 5.08 -7.42 -14.91
C TYR A 186 4.60 -8.73 -14.26
N LEU A 187 3.68 -9.44 -14.89
CA LEU A 187 3.19 -10.76 -14.44
C LEU A 187 4.30 -11.81 -14.44
N ALA A 188 5.15 -11.84 -15.48
CA ALA A 188 6.29 -12.75 -15.53
C ALA A 188 7.26 -12.49 -14.36
N ALA A 189 7.53 -11.24 -14.04
CA ALA A 189 8.36 -10.86 -12.90
C ALA A 189 7.72 -11.27 -11.56
N CYS A 190 6.41 -11.08 -11.39
CA CYS A 190 5.68 -11.55 -10.21
C CYS A 190 5.77 -13.07 -10.06
N ARG A 191 5.56 -13.82 -11.15
CA ARG A 191 5.63 -15.29 -11.16
C ARG A 191 7.03 -15.79 -10.80
N LEU A 192 8.06 -15.16 -11.39
CA LEU A 192 9.46 -15.48 -11.07
C LEU A 192 9.73 -15.30 -9.57
N LEU A 193 9.29 -14.18 -9.01
CA LEU A 193 9.51 -13.88 -7.60
C LEU A 193 8.74 -14.85 -6.69
N MET A 194 7.49 -15.16 -7.04
CA MET A 194 6.71 -16.17 -6.31
C MET A 194 7.33 -17.58 -6.38
N ALA A 195 7.94 -17.94 -7.51
CA ALA A 195 8.66 -19.21 -7.63
C ALA A 195 9.92 -19.23 -6.74
N TRP A 196 10.60 -18.09 -6.64
CA TRP A 196 11.87 -17.98 -5.89
C TRP A 196 11.66 -17.80 -4.38
N ASP A 197 10.80 -16.87 -3.99
CA ASP A 197 10.63 -16.46 -2.58
C ASP A 197 9.39 -17.09 -1.91
N GLY A 198 8.42 -17.58 -2.68
CA GLY A 198 7.14 -18.09 -2.15
C GLY A 198 6.22 -16.98 -1.64
N LEU A 199 6.62 -15.72 -1.76
CA LEU A 199 5.90 -14.56 -1.24
C LEU A 199 5.96 -13.41 -2.24
N LEU A 200 4.85 -12.68 -2.35
CA LEU A 200 4.75 -11.44 -3.11
C LEU A 200 4.06 -10.37 -2.26
N THR A 201 4.75 -9.26 -2.00
CA THR A 201 4.21 -8.09 -1.29
C THR A 201 4.13 -6.93 -2.26
N LEU A 202 2.90 -6.60 -2.67
CA LEU A 202 2.63 -5.51 -3.61
C LEU A 202 1.89 -4.38 -2.90
N TYR A 203 2.16 -3.12 -3.28
CA TYR A 203 1.41 -1.99 -2.80
C TYR A 203 0.95 -1.08 -3.94
N PHE A 204 -0.27 -0.58 -3.77
CA PHE A 204 -0.97 0.29 -4.70
C PHE A 204 -1.72 1.38 -3.92
N HIS A 205 -2.27 2.34 -4.65
CA HIS A 205 -3.11 3.39 -4.08
C HIS A 205 -4.48 3.38 -4.76
N PRO A 206 -5.58 3.59 -4.04
CA PRO A 206 -6.91 3.71 -4.63
C PRO A 206 -7.00 4.76 -5.74
N TRP A 207 -6.25 5.87 -5.62
CA TRP A 207 -6.26 6.94 -6.62
C TRP A 207 -5.78 6.48 -8.01
N GLU A 208 -4.98 5.43 -8.10
CA GLU A 208 -4.55 4.86 -9.37
C GLU A 208 -5.74 4.32 -10.20
N LEU A 209 -6.84 3.95 -9.55
CA LEU A 209 -8.06 3.44 -10.17
C LEU A 209 -9.15 4.52 -10.32
N SER A 210 -8.83 5.79 -10.04
CA SER A 210 -9.73 6.93 -10.18
C SER A 210 -9.52 7.68 -11.51
N GLU A 211 -10.31 8.74 -11.75
CA GLU A 211 -10.04 9.65 -12.86
C GLU A 211 -8.82 10.53 -12.55
N LEU A 212 -7.82 10.49 -13.42
CA LEU A 212 -6.58 11.26 -13.32
C LEU A 212 -6.62 12.39 -14.38
N ARG A 213 -6.99 13.59 -13.96
CA ARG A 213 -7.13 14.77 -14.85
C ARG A 213 -5.94 15.72 -14.77
N GLU A 214 -5.15 15.62 -13.70
CA GLU A 214 -4.03 16.49 -13.42
C GLU A 214 -2.87 16.21 -14.40
N LYS A 215 -2.44 17.27 -15.08
CA LYS A 215 -1.39 17.19 -16.10
C LYS A 215 0.00 16.86 -15.51
N GLU A 216 0.18 17.20 -14.25
CA GLU A 216 1.39 16.98 -13.47
C GLU A 216 1.64 15.49 -13.21
N ILE A 217 0.58 14.69 -13.07
CA ILE A 217 0.75 13.23 -12.98
C ILE A 217 1.42 12.73 -14.26
N PRO A 218 2.52 11.96 -14.14
CA PRO A 218 3.28 11.49 -15.29
C PRO A 218 2.43 10.80 -16.34
N PHE A 219 2.72 11.08 -17.60
CA PHE A 219 1.98 10.52 -18.73
C PHE A 219 1.87 9.00 -18.70
N TRP A 220 2.93 8.30 -18.29
CA TRP A 220 2.93 6.83 -18.22
C TRP A 220 1.94 6.24 -17.21
N ILE A 221 1.48 7.01 -16.21
CA ILE A 221 0.39 6.64 -15.30
C ILE A 221 -0.96 6.95 -15.95
N ARG A 222 -1.16 8.20 -16.40
CA ARG A 222 -2.46 8.70 -16.88
C ARG A 222 -2.79 8.33 -18.33
N ARG A 223 -1.84 7.80 -19.13
CA ARG A 223 -2.06 7.41 -20.53
C ARG A 223 -3.17 6.37 -20.73
N ARG A 224 -3.48 5.61 -19.68
CA ARG A 224 -4.59 4.66 -19.68
C ARG A 224 -5.81 5.30 -19.04
N SER A 225 -7.00 5.10 -19.63
CA SER A 225 -8.25 5.50 -18.99
C SER A 225 -8.46 4.75 -17.67
N LYS A 226 -9.31 5.28 -16.79
CA LYS A 226 -9.72 4.61 -15.55
C LYS A 226 -10.16 3.16 -15.80
N ALA A 227 -11.05 2.94 -16.79
CA ALA A 227 -11.53 1.59 -17.13
C ALA A 227 -10.40 0.63 -17.48
N ARG A 228 -9.41 1.09 -18.27
CA ARG A 228 -8.24 0.28 -18.62
C ARG A 228 -7.32 0.01 -17.43
N ARG A 229 -7.21 0.91 -16.47
CA ARG A 229 -6.44 0.67 -15.24
C ARG A 229 -7.13 -0.35 -14.34
N ILE A 230 -8.46 -0.29 -14.21
CA ILE A 230 -9.25 -1.28 -13.48
C ILE A 230 -9.16 -2.66 -14.16
N GLU A 231 -9.35 -2.74 -15.47
CA GLU A 231 -9.22 -4.00 -16.23
C GLU A 231 -7.84 -4.63 -16.03
N ARG A 232 -6.80 -3.81 -16.07
CA ARG A 232 -5.43 -4.26 -15.84
C ARG A 232 -5.22 -4.80 -14.43
N MET A 233 -5.80 -4.17 -13.41
CA MET A 233 -5.77 -4.64 -12.03
C MET A 233 -6.57 -5.95 -11.88
N ASN A 234 -7.73 -6.07 -12.50
CA ASN A 234 -8.52 -7.30 -12.52
C ASN A 234 -7.71 -8.47 -13.10
N THR A 235 -7.02 -8.23 -14.22
CA THR A 235 -6.14 -9.24 -14.84
C THR A 235 -4.98 -9.63 -13.93
N LEU A 236 -4.33 -8.65 -13.27
CA LEU A 236 -3.27 -8.92 -12.30
C LEU A 236 -3.76 -9.85 -11.18
N ILE A 237 -4.88 -9.48 -10.54
CA ILE A 237 -5.44 -10.23 -9.41
C ILE A 237 -5.85 -11.65 -9.84
N SER A 238 -6.56 -11.79 -10.97
CA SER A 238 -6.95 -13.11 -11.50
C SER A 238 -5.74 -13.99 -11.75
N CYS A 239 -4.75 -13.47 -12.49
CA CYS A 239 -3.54 -14.24 -12.80
C CYS A 239 -2.73 -14.62 -11.56
N LEU A 240 -2.62 -13.73 -10.57
CA LEU A 240 -1.87 -14.03 -9.35
C LEU A 240 -2.59 -15.07 -8.48
N GLY A 241 -3.93 -15.04 -8.44
CA GLY A 241 -4.73 -16.03 -7.73
C GLY A 241 -4.51 -17.48 -8.19
N GLU A 242 -4.06 -17.68 -9.43
CA GLU A 242 -3.68 -19.01 -9.94
C GLU A 242 -2.36 -19.53 -9.33
N TYR A 243 -1.51 -18.62 -8.82
CA TYR A 243 -0.16 -18.95 -8.33
C TYR A 243 -0.02 -18.96 -6.82
N GLY A 244 -0.94 -18.32 -6.08
CA GLY A 244 -0.86 -18.22 -4.63
C GLY A 244 -2.16 -17.78 -3.99
N GLU A 245 -2.15 -17.72 -2.68
CA GLU A 245 -3.27 -17.33 -1.84
C GLU A 245 -3.11 -15.87 -1.39
N PHE A 246 -4.14 -15.05 -1.60
CA PHE A 246 -4.18 -13.70 -1.04
C PHE A 246 -4.41 -13.77 0.46
N ARG A 247 -3.58 -13.05 1.21
CA ARG A 247 -3.65 -12.95 2.67
C ARG A 247 -3.44 -11.51 3.11
N THR A 248 -3.98 -11.16 4.27
CA THR A 248 -3.58 -9.92 4.94
C THR A 248 -2.15 -10.07 5.50
N VAL A 249 -1.48 -8.97 5.77
CA VAL A 249 -0.16 -9.00 6.41
C VAL A 249 -0.26 -9.61 7.80
N ARG A 250 -1.28 -9.22 8.57
CA ARG A 250 -1.57 -9.77 9.90
C ARG A 250 -1.69 -11.30 9.86
N ASP A 251 -2.53 -11.85 8.97
CA ASP A 251 -2.77 -13.29 8.88
C ASP A 251 -1.52 -14.05 8.42
N TYR A 252 -0.74 -13.44 7.52
CA TYR A 252 0.51 -14.04 7.07
C TYR A 252 1.55 -14.16 8.18
N LEU A 253 1.64 -13.14 9.04
CA LEU A 253 2.59 -13.09 10.16
C LEU A 253 2.07 -13.84 11.40
N GLY A 254 0.77 -14.08 11.53
CA GLY A 254 0.15 -14.66 12.71
C GLY A 254 0.15 -13.72 13.93
N VAL A 255 -0.08 -12.40 13.75
CA VAL A 255 0.00 -11.36 14.81
C VAL A 255 -1.32 -10.65 15.06
#